data_2b2b050d63a5d37a8050004af4d4020e
#
_entry.id   2b2b050d63a5d37a8050004af4d4020e
#
_cell.length_a   1.000
_cell.length_b   1.000
_cell.length_c   1.000
_cell.angle_alpha   90.00
_cell.angle_beta   90.00
_cell.angle_gamma   90.00
#
_symmetry.space_group_name_H-M   'P 1'
#
loop_
_entity.id
_entity.type
_entity.pdbx_description
1 polymer ?
#
loop_
_entity_poly.entity_id
_entity_poly.type
_entity_poly.pdbx_seq_one_letter_code
_entity_poly.pdbx_strand_id
1 'polypeptide(L)'
;QTTQRQKQHFKWHPLQWIANFNLKDQQHPLLSLTLTRLCQWLAEKAEIPFYVIDPLKADVTALTGIMSQEFAVKNHILAVEVQADQVLIGTDQPFMTEWITNLERSLRPKKIQQVLLNPEQLQRYLVEYYQVSRAVSSSQKSSTHDRTNKGVEALLQLGDTQNPDANDQHIVKLVDWILQFSFEQGASDIHLEPRKDNGKIRFRIDGVLHTIYNMPASTLTAVISRLKILGRLNVAEKRKPQDGRLKTRTPKGQETELRLSTLPTAFGEKLVMRIFDPEVLVRSFQQLGFEGRLLNAWQEMTQHSHGIILVTGPTGSGKTTTLYSSLKQLATEQVNVCTIEDPIEMLEPSFNQMQVNHGIDLGFADGVRALMRQDPDIIMVGEIRDQDTANMAIQAALTGHLVLSTLHTNDAPSSLTRLHDLGVQPFLTSATILGVLAQRLVRTLCPHCKEEGQINEHQWEHLTFDYIMEVPNTVYQAVGCEVCRNTGYKGRIGLYEFMPVSLALKQQISLDASLDQIRQQAKKEGVEPLRIAGARKVIAGLTTLEEVLRVVPLN
;
A
#
# COMPACT_ATOMS: atom_id res chain seq x y z
N GLN A 1 -37.28 17.87 4.31
CA GLN A 1 -35.81 17.78 4.27
C GLN A 1 -35.15 18.71 5.30
N THR A 2 -35.68 19.88 5.59
CA THR A 2 -35.13 20.86 6.55
C THR A 2 -35.21 20.35 8.01
N THR A 3 -36.29 19.66 8.36
CA THR A 3 -36.54 19.19 9.75
C THR A 3 -35.67 17.96 10.14
N GLN A 4 -35.30 17.12 9.19
CA GLN A 4 -34.37 16.01 9.44
C GLN A 4 -32.90 16.48 9.56
N ARG A 5 -32.48 17.49 8.79
CA ARG A 5 -31.16 18.12 8.93
C ARG A 5 -30.99 18.80 10.30
N GLN A 6 -32.00 19.50 10.80
CA GLN A 6 -31.94 20.13 12.12
C GLN A 6 -31.81 19.10 13.28
N LYS A 7 -32.47 17.94 13.18
CA LYS A 7 -32.34 16.89 14.23
C LYS A 7 -30.98 16.21 14.26
N GLN A 8 -30.22 16.16 13.16
CA GLN A 8 -28.85 15.63 13.15
C GLN A 8 -27.85 16.59 13.80
N HIS A 9 -28.03 17.90 13.69
CA HIS A 9 -27.11 18.90 14.27
C HIS A 9 -27.14 18.96 15.81
N PHE A 10 -28.21 18.53 16.47
CA PHE A 10 -28.30 18.47 17.93
C PHE A 10 -27.39 17.39 18.58
N LYS A 11 -26.78 16.50 17.78
CA LYS A 11 -25.84 15.47 18.26
C LYS A 11 -24.37 15.85 18.09
N TRP A 12 -24.08 16.98 17.50
CA TRP A 12 -22.71 17.38 17.24
C TRP A 12 -22.06 18.05 18.44
N HIS A 13 -20.79 17.76 18.64
CA HIS A 13 -19.98 18.50 19.62
C HIS A 13 -19.88 19.99 19.20
N PRO A 14 -19.90 20.95 20.15
CA PRO A 14 -19.85 22.39 19.82
C PRO A 14 -18.71 22.78 18.87
N LEU A 15 -17.53 22.17 19.01
CA LEU A 15 -16.38 22.44 18.14
C LEU A 15 -16.61 21.96 16.69
N GLN A 16 -17.31 20.84 16.48
CA GLN A 16 -17.69 20.37 15.14
C GLN A 16 -18.64 21.38 14.47
N TRP A 17 -19.55 21.92 15.26
CA TRP A 17 -20.49 22.93 14.76
C TRP A 17 -19.76 24.21 14.36
N ILE A 18 -18.82 24.72 15.16
CA ILE A 18 -18.01 25.89 14.84
C ILE A 18 -17.12 25.63 13.60
N ALA A 19 -16.46 24.48 13.51
CA ALA A 19 -15.62 24.13 12.39
C ALA A 19 -16.36 24.12 11.05
N ASN A 20 -17.64 23.75 11.05
CA ASN A 20 -18.47 23.67 9.84
C ASN A 20 -18.80 25.04 9.21
N PHE A 21 -18.59 26.15 9.94
CA PHE A 21 -18.74 27.51 9.39
C PHE A 21 -17.52 27.97 8.59
N ASN A 22 -16.45 27.20 8.52
CA ASN A 22 -15.22 27.54 7.80
C ASN A 22 -14.68 28.95 8.13
N LEU A 23 -14.78 29.34 9.38
CA LEU A 23 -14.32 30.65 9.85
C LEU A 23 -12.79 30.75 9.69
N LYS A 24 -12.32 31.96 9.40
CA LYS A 24 -10.88 32.24 9.33
C LYS A 24 -10.35 32.71 10.67
N ASP A 25 -9.10 32.36 10.96
CA ASP A 25 -8.39 32.86 12.13
C ASP A 25 -8.12 34.36 11.96
N GLN A 26 -8.49 35.16 12.97
CA GLN A 26 -8.26 36.62 12.93
C GLN A 26 -6.77 37.00 13.03
N GLN A 27 -5.97 36.17 13.71
CA GLN A 27 -4.51 36.40 13.84
C GLN A 27 -3.75 35.91 12.60
N HIS A 28 -4.29 34.89 11.92
CA HIS A 28 -3.71 34.30 10.72
C HIS A 28 -4.76 34.13 9.61
N PRO A 29 -5.13 35.20 8.87
CA PRO A 29 -6.26 35.20 7.92
C PRO A 29 -6.19 34.19 6.78
N LEU A 30 -5.00 33.62 6.52
CA LEU A 30 -4.80 32.56 5.52
C LEU A 30 -5.20 31.17 6.05
N LEU A 31 -5.44 31.02 7.35
CA LEU A 31 -5.70 29.75 8.00
C LEU A 31 -7.16 29.65 8.43
N SER A 32 -7.84 28.56 8.04
CA SER A 32 -9.19 28.26 8.50
C SER A 32 -9.18 27.62 9.90
N LEU A 33 -10.21 27.90 10.69
CA LEU A 33 -10.45 27.26 11.99
C LEU A 33 -10.99 25.84 11.78
N THR A 34 -10.09 24.90 11.51
CA THR A 34 -10.44 23.49 11.39
C THR A 34 -10.78 22.88 12.76
N LEU A 35 -11.51 21.76 12.78
CA LEU A 35 -11.84 21.04 14.01
C LEU A 35 -10.59 20.70 14.83
N THR A 36 -9.53 20.25 14.18
CA THR A 36 -8.24 19.92 14.85
C THR A 36 -7.65 21.13 15.56
N ARG A 37 -7.64 22.31 14.92
CA ARG A 37 -7.14 23.56 15.55
C ARG A 37 -7.99 23.99 16.74
N LEU A 38 -9.31 23.87 16.61
CA LEU A 38 -10.21 24.15 17.72
C LEU A 38 -10.00 23.18 18.88
N CYS A 39 -9.71 21.91 18.61
CA CYS A 39 -9.35 20.94 19.64
C CYS A 39 -8.00 21.28 20.28
N GLN A 40 -6.98 21.65 19.51
CA GLN A 40 -5.68 22.10 20.05
C GLN A 40 -5.82 23.31 20.96
N TRP A 41 -6.61 24.32 20.53
CA TRP A 41 -6.92 25.48 21.35
C TRP A 41 -7.65 25.09 22.66
N LEU A 42 -8.61 24.14 22.60
CA LEU A 42 -9.33 23.66 23.79
C LEU A 42 -8.37 22.91 24.73
N ALA A 43 -7.46 22.11 24.20
CA ALA A 43 -6.44 21.39 24.96
C ALA A 43 -5.53 22.34 25.75
N GLU A 44 -5.06 23.42 25.10
CA GLU A 44 -4.28 24.48 25.74
C GLU A 44 -5.08 25.17 26.88
N LYS A 45 -6.36 25.48 26.64
CA LYS A 45 -7.23 26.11 27.66
C LYS A 45 -7.57 25.19 28.83
N ALA A 46 -7.60 23.87 28.59
CA ALA A 46 -7.84 22.88 29.61
C ALA A 46 -6.56 22.36 30.29
N GLU A 47 -5.40 22.82 29.86
CA GLU A 47 -4.06 22.41 30.36
C GLU A 47 -3.82 20.90 30.26
N ILE A 48 -4.39 20.24 29.23
CA ILE A 48 -4.20 18.82 28.95
C ILE A 48 -3.62 18.62 27.55
N PRO A 49 -2.83 17.56 27.31
CA PRO A 49 -2.27 17.30 25.98
C PRO A 49 -3.37 17.00 24.97
N PHE A 50 -3.25 17.53 23.75
CA PHE A 50 -4.03 17.06 22.61
C PHE A 50 -3.43 15.74 22.10
N TYR A 51 -4.27 14.71 21.97
CA TYR A 51 -3.84 13.37 21.54
C TYR A 51 -4.56 12.97 20.25
N VAL A 52 -3.80 12.41 19.33
CA VAL A 52 -4.30 11.89 18.06
C VAL A 52 -4.25 10.37 18.14
N ILE A 53 -5.41 9.73 18.02
CA ILE A 53 -5.48 8.28 17.99
C ILE A 53 -4.86 7.76 16.70
N ASP A 54 -3.78 6.97 16.84
CA ASP A 54 -3.23 6.19 15.74
C ASP A 54 -3.83 4.78 15.81
N PRO A 55 -4.81 4.45 14.95
CA PRO A 55 -5.48 3.15 15.00
C PRO A 55 -4.53 2.00 14.68
N LEU A 56 -3.36 2.28 14.08
CA LEU A 56 -2.36 1.29 13.74
C LEU A 56 -1.48 0.89 14.96
N LYS A 57 -1.50 1.70 16.03
CA LYS A 57 -0.75 1.45 17.28
C LYS A 57 -1.64 1.00 18.42
N ALA A 58 -2.96 1.09 18.27
CA ALA A 58 -3.92 0.80 19.32
C ALA A 58 -4.03 -0.71 19.60
N ASP A 59 -3.66 -1.15 20.81
CA ASP A 59 -4.02 -2.49 21.30
C ASP A 59 -5.47 -2.49 21.78
N VAL A 60 -6.40 -2.76 20.85
CA VAL A 60 -7.84 -2.70 21.09
C VAL A 60 -8.28 -3.60 22.26
N THR A 61 -7.61 -4.75 22.46
CA THR A 61 -7.94 -5.66 23.57
C THR A 61 -7.56 -5.06 24.91
N ALA A 62 -6.35 -4.52 25.03
CA ALA A 62 -5.90 -3.85 26.24
C ALA A 62 -6.74 -2.58 26.53
N LEU A 63 -7.04 -1.80 25.50
CA LEU A 63 -7.80 -0.55 25.63
C LEU A 63 -9.25 -0.78 26.07
N THR A 64 -9.95 -1.75 25.47
CA THR A 64 -11.35 -2.05 25.83
C THR A 64 -11.49 -2.81 27.13
N GLY A 65 -10.41 -3.42 27.64
CA GLY A 65 -10.35 -4.05 28.96
C GLY A 65 -10.34 -3.07 30.14
N ILE A 66 -10.03 -1.77 29.88
CA ILE A 66 -9.93 -0.75 30.92
C ILE A 66 -11.30 -0.36 31.51
N MET A 67 -12.35 -0.30 30.69
CA MET A 67 -13.70 0.10 31.12
C MET A 67 -14.77 -0.54 30.20
N SER A 68 -16.01 -0.58 30.71
CA SER A 68 -17.13 -1.03 29.88
C SER A 68 -17.53 0.00 28.84
N GLN A 69 -18.12 -0.47 27.70
CA GLN A 69 -18.61 0.42 26.66
C GLN A 69 -19.64 1.42 27.17
N GLU A 70 -20.56 0.98 28.04
CA GLU A 70 -21.61 1.84 28.62
C GLU A 70 -21.00 2.98 29.42
N PHE A 71 -19.97 2.68 30.21
CA PHE A 71 -19.24 3.69 30.98
C PHE A 71 -18.50 4.67 30.09
N ALA A 72 -17.82 4.16 29.06
CA ALA A 72 -17.09 4.96 28.09
C ALA A 72 -18.01 5.92 27.31
N VAL A 73 -19.15 5.42 26.80
CA VAL A 73 -20.16 6.22 26.08
C VAL A 73 -20.78 7.28 26.99
N LYS A 74 -21.17 6.90 28.24
CA LYS A 74 -21.82 7.82 29.18
C LYS A 74 -20.94 9.00 29.55
N ASN A 75 -19.65 8.77 29.70
CA ASN A 75 -18.68 9.78 30.16
C ASN A 75 -17.91 10.44 29.02
N HIS A 76 -18.19 10.12 27.75
CA HIS A 76 -17.44 10.62 26.59
C HIS A 76 -15.93 10.43 26.71
N ILE A 77 -15.51 9.19 27.04
CA ILE A 77 -14.10 8.84 27.23
C ILE A 77 -13.72 7.56 26.51
N LEU A 78 -12.46 7.43 26.17
CA LEU A 78 -11.88 6.24 25.55
C LEU A 78 -10.44 6.05 26.05
N ALA A 79 -10.08 4.83 26.48
CA ALA A 79 -8.67 4.52 26.70
C ALA A 79 -7.95 4.52 25.35
N VAL A 80 -6.84 5.26 25.26
CA VAL A 80 -6.07 5.44 24.00
C VAL A 80 -4.69 4.81 24.06
N GLU A 81 -4.14 4.65 25.27
CA GLU A 81 -2.86 3.99 25.49
C GLU A 81 -2.82 3.36 26.88
N VAL A 82 -2.25 2.15 26.98
CA VAL A 82 -2.04 1.44 28.25
C VAL A 82 -0.57 1.12 28.39
N GLN A 83 0.09 1.78 29.34
CA GLN A 83 1.48 1.55 29.72
C GLN A 83 1.58 0.72 31.01
N ALA A 84 2.80 0.38 31.44
CA ALA A 84 3.01 -0.41 32.64
C ALA A 84 2.50 0.29 33.92
N ASP A 85 2.73 1.59 34.03
CA ASP A 85 2.47 2.43 35.21
C ASP A 85 1.36 3.47 35.01
N GLN A 86 0.92 3.70 33.79
CA GLN A 86 -0.12 4.68 33.48
C GLN A 86 -1.06 4.25 32.37
N VAL A 87 -2.25 4.89 32.35
CA VAL A 87 -3.26 4.74 31.28
C VAL A 87 -3.65 6.12 30.80
N LEU A 88 -3.54 6.35 29.47
CA LEU A 88 -4.03 7.57 28.85
C LEU A 88 -5.51 7.40 28.52
N ILE A 89 -6.35 8.31 29.03
CA ILE A 89 -7.78 8.35 28.76
C ILE A 89 -8.11 9.62 27.99
N GLY A 90 -8.60 9.42 26.78
CA GLY A 90 -9.01 10.52 25.90
C GLY A 90 -10.46 10.92 26.13
N THR A 91 -10.75 12.21 26.06
CA THR A 91 -12.09 12.79 26.15
C THR A 91 -12.26 13.95 25.16
N ASP A 92 -13.48 14.22 24.73
CA ASP A 92 -13.85 15.45 24.01
C ASP A 92 -14.41 16.54 24.95
N GLN A 93 -14.61 16.20 26.26
CA GLN A 93 -15.15 17.09 27.28
C GLN A 93 -14.17 17.24 28.47
N PRO A 94 -13.11 18.05 28.34
CA PRO A 94 -11.98 18.06 29.25
C PRO A 94 -12.34 18.53 30.68
N PHE A 95 -13.42 19.28 30.85
CA PHE A 95 -13.85 19.79 32.15
C PHE A 95 -14.77 18.84 32.92
N MET A 96 -15.20 17.72 32.32
CA MET A 96 -15.94 16.65 32.99
C MET A 96 -14.96 15.64 33.61
N THR A 97 -14.72 15.75 34.90
CA THR A 97 -13.69 14.95 35.61
C THR A 97 -14.25 13.92 36.59
N GLU A 98 -15.59 13.86 36.75
CA GLU A 98 -16.24 12.96 37.72
C GLU A 98 -15.91 11.47 37.54
N TRP A 99 -15.61 11.05 36.32
CA TRP A 99 -15.26 9.68 35.97
C TRP A 99 -13.84 9.28 36.45
N ILE A 100 -12.93 10.24 36.67
CA ILE A 100 -11.52 10.00 37.03
C ILE A 100 -11.44 9.23 38.36
N THR A 101 -12.09 9.72 39.40
CA THR A 101 -12.06 9.10 40.74
C THR A 101 -12.58 7.66 40.73
N ASN A 102 -13.58 7.38 39.90
CA ASN A 102 -14.15 6.03 39.78
C ASN A 102 -13.16 5.08 39.07
N LEU A 103 -12.52 5.52 38.00
CA LEU A 103 -11.56 4.73 37.26
C LEU A 103 -10.23 4.53 38.00
N GLU A 104 -9.74 5.54 38.72
CA GLU A 104 -8.52 5.43 39.53
C GLU A 104 -8.62 4.33 40.58
N ARG A 105 -9.80 4.16 41.19
CA ARG A 105 -10.02 3.08 42.18
C ARG A 105 -9.88 1.69 41.58
N SER A 106 -10.32 1.52 40.31
CA SER A 106 -10.31 0.22 39.65
C SER A 106 -8.96 -0.09 38.96
N LEU A 107 -8.16 0.93 38.65
CA LEU A 107 -6.92 0.78 37.91
C LEU A 107 -5.65 0.78 38.77
N ARG A 108 -5.74 0.93 40.08
CA ARG A 108 -4.55 0.92 40.96
C ARG A 108 -3.67 -0.32 40.73
N PRO A 109 -2.33 -0.16 40.62
CA PRO A 109 -1.52 1.02 40.94
C PRO A 109 -1.29 2.01 39.80
N LYS A 110 -1.88 1.81 38.59
CA LYS A 110 -1.66 2.67 37.42
C LYS A 110 -2.27 4.05 37.61
N LYS A 111 -1.56 5.07 37.15
CA LYS A 111 -2.03 6.46 37.12
C LYS A 111 -2.85 6.73 35.88
N ILE A 112 -3.84 7.61 35.97
CA ILE A 112 -4.61 8.09 34.83
C ILE A 112 -4.03 9.41 34.37
N GLN A 113 -3.77 9.53 33.08
CA GLN A 113 -3.47 10.78 32.40
C GLN A 113 -4.60 11.12 31.44
N GLN A 114 -5.23 12.27 31.62
CA GLN A 114 -6.28 12.77 30.73
C GLN A 114 -5.65 13.44 29.51
N VAL A 115 -6.21 13.18 28.32
CA VAL A 115 -5.82 13.81 27.07
C VAL A 115 -7.06 14.25 26.28
N LEU A 116 -6.95 15.31 25.48
CA LEU A 116 -8.05 15.75 24.62
C LEU A 116 -8.04 14.99 23.31
N LEU A 117 -9.20 14.53 22.89
CA LEU A 117 -9.42 13.89 21.57
C LEU A 117 -10.26 14.77 20.66
N ASN A 118 -10.10 14.56 19.36
CA ASN A 118 -11.05 15.03 18.37
C ASN A 118 -12.40 14.31 18.56
N PRO A 119 -13.53 15.03 18.70
CA PRO A 119 -14.85 14.44 18.94
C PRO A 119 -15.29 13.41 17.87
N GLU A 120 -14.91 13.62 16.61
CA GLU A 120 -15.20 12.65 15.53
C GLU A 120 -14.42 11.36 15.71
N GLN A 121 -13.14 11.45 16.10
CA GLN A 121 -12.32 10.28 16.39
C GLN A 121 -12.84 9.54 17.63
N LEU A 122 -13.18 10.26 18.70
CA LEU A 122 -13.73 9.63 19.90
C LEU A 122 -15.00 8.83 19.58
N GLN A 123 -15.97 9.43 18.89
CA GLN A 123 -17.23 8.74 18.55
C GLN A 123 -17.00 7.53 17.66
N ARG A 124 -16.14 7.66 16.67
CA ARG A 124 -15.80 6.58 15.74
C ARG A 124 -15.13 5.41 16.44
N TYR A 125 -14.01 5.65 17.13
CA TYR A 125 -13.22 4.57 17.73
C TYR A 125 -13.89 3.97 18.97
N LEU A 126 -14.73 4.72 19.66
CA LEU A 126 -15.55 4.19 20.74
C LEU A 126 -16.50 3.08 20.24
N VAL A 127 -17.11 3.24 19.08
CA VAL A 127 -17.94 2.21 18.46
C VAL A 127 -17.08 1.06 17.91
N GLU A 128 -16.06 1.38 17.13
CA GLU A 128 -15.20 0.40 16.43
C GLU A 128 -14.46 -0.52 17.41
N TYR A 129 -13.78 0.02 18.41
CA TYR A 129 -12.97 -0.78 19.34
C TYR A 129 -13.81 -1.76 20.16
N TYR A 130 -14.96 -1.31 20.67
CA TYR A 130 -15.85 -2.21 21.40
C TYR A 130 -16.58 -3.23 20.54
N GLN A 131 -16.85 -2.93 19.26
CA GLN A 131 -17.40 -3.92 18.32
C GLN A 131 -16.37 -5.02 18.01
N VAL A 132 -15.14 -4.65 17.71
CA VAL A 132 -14.04 -5.60 17.46
C VAL A 132 -13.77 -6.45 18.69
N SER A 133 -13.64 -5.83 19.87
CA SER A 133 -13.42 -6.55 21.12
C SER A 133 -14.55 -7.55 21.44
N ARG A 134 -15.81 -7.18 21.20
CA ARG A 134 -16.94 -8.11 21.37
C ARG A 134 -16.90 -9.26 20.37
N ALA A 135 -16.59 -9.00 19.09
CA ALA A 135 -16.47 -10.05 18.08
C ALA A 135 -15.39 -11.07 18.48
N VAL A 136 -14.24 -10.61 18.93
CA VAL A 136 -13.15 -11.46 19.42
C VAL A 136 -13.53 -12.21 20.69
N SER A 137 -14.12 -11.53 21.69
CA SER A 137 -14.52 -12.15 22.98
C SER A 137 -15.67 -13.15 22.82
N SER A 138 -16.58 -12.92 21.86
CA SER A 138 -17.69 -13.84 21.59
C SER A 138 -17.21 -15.11 20.89
N SER A 139 -16.20 -15.00 20.01
CA SER A 139 -15.57 -16.18 19.40
C SER A 139 -14.84 -17.07 20.44
N GLN A 140 -14.39 -16.49 21.54
CA GLN A 140 -13.82 -17.23 22.70
C GLN A 140 -14.89 -17.84 23.59
N LYS A 141 -16.05 -17.17 23.78
CA LYS A 141 -17.11 -17.63 24.69
C LYS A 141 -17.98 -18.73 24.10
N SER A 142 -18.12 -18.80 22.76
CA SER A 142 -18.80 -19.91 22.12
C SER A 142 -18.08 -21.25 22.33
N SER A 143 -16.77 -21.21 22.63
CA SER A 143 -15.99 -22.40 23.04
C SER A 143 -16.17 -22.82 24.51
N THR A 144 -16.77 -21.99 25.38
CA THR A 144 -16.88 -22.27 26.81
C THR A 144 -18.31 -22.48 27.34
N HIS A 145 -19.34 -22.04 26.62
CA HIS A 145 -20.71 -22.05 27.15
C HIS A 145 -21.55 -23.32 26.83
N ASP A 146 -21.07 -24.24 26.00
CA ASP A 146 -21.81 -25.45 25.64
C ASP A 146 -21.53 -26.65 26.57
N ARG A 147 -20.86 -26.43 27.73
CA ARG A 147 -20.43 -27.50 28.65
C ARG A 147 -21.44 -27.91 29.73
N THR A 148 -22.60 -27.25 29.85
CA THR A 148 -23.44 -27.45 31.06
C THR A 148 -24.73 -28.23 30.82
N ASN A 149 -25.09 -28.71 29.63
CA ASN A 149 -26.40 -29.34 29.44
C ASN A 149 -26.50 -30.51 28.45
N LYS A 150 -25.49 -31.38 28.30
CA LYS A 150 -25.68 -32.63 27.56
C LYS A 150 -25.03 -33.81 28.31
N GLY A 151 -25.79 -34.90 28.46
CA GLY A 151 -25.42 -36.10 29.19
C GLY A 151 -24.21 -36.86 28.62
N VAL A 152 -23.74 -37.87 29.35
CA VAL A 152 -22.49 -38.62 29.17
C VAL A 152 -22.25 -39.16 27.77
N GLU A 153 -23.29 -39.41 26.96
CA GLU A 153 -23.16 -39.85 25.56
C GLU A 153 -22.71 -38.76 24.61
N ALA A 154 -22.95 -37.49 24.92
CA ALA A 154 -22.46 -36.34 24.13
C ALA A 154 -20.95 -36.06 24.38
N LEU A 155 -20.38 -36.57 25.46
CA LEU A 155 -18.96 -36.41 25.82
C LEU A 155 -18.03 -37.27 24.96
N LEU A 156 -18.50 -38.34 24.35
CA LEU A 156 -17.74 -39.23 23.50
C LEU A 156 -17.62 -38.72 22.03
N GLN A 157 -18.48 -37.78 21.62
CA GLN A 157 -18.42 -37.11 20.32
C GLN A 157 -17.70 -35.75 20.33
N LEU A 158 -17.22 -35.29 21.50
CA LEU A 158 -16.61 -33.98 21.73
C LEU A 158 -15.10 -33.96 21.52
N GLY A 159 -14.60 -34.75 20.57
CA GLY A 159 -13.16 -34.75 20.22
C GLY A 159 -12.65 -33.47 19.55
N ASP A 160 -13.49 -32.55 19.05
CA ASP A 160 -13.03 -31.50 18.12
C ASP A 160 -13.65 -30.10 18.28
N THR A 161 -14.25 -29.73 19.41
CA THR A 161 -14.99 -28.46 19.53
C THR A 161 -14.23 -27.33 20.28
N GLN A 162 -12.93 -27.24 20.12
CA GLN A 162 -12.15 -26.11 20.71
C GLN A 162 -11.90 -24.95 19.73
N ASN A 163 -12.32 -25.01 18.48
CA ASN A 163 -12.06 -23.98 17.48
C ASN A 163 -13.36 -23.28 17.03
N PRO A 164 -13.39 -21.91 16.96
CA PRO A 164 -14.52 -21.18 16.39
C PRO A 164 -14.71 -21.58 14.92
N ASP A 165 -15.99 -21.75 14.49
CA ASP A 165 -16.33 -22.10 13.11
C ASP A 165 -16.14 -20.88 12.19
N ALA A 166 -15.70 -21.13 10.97
CA ALA A 166 -15.57 -20.13 9.92
C ALA A 166 -16.89 -19.43 9.55
N ASN A 167 -18.03 -20.06 9.83
CA ASN A 167 -19.37 -19.52 9.56
C ASN A 167 -20.03 -18.82 10.76
N ASP A 168 -19.36 -18.77 11.90
CA ASP A 168 -19.84 -18.01 13.04
C ASP A 168 -20.04 -16.54 12.69
N GLN A 169 -21.18 -15.96 13.07
CA GLN A 169 -21.50 -14.55 12.78
C GLN A 169 -20.42 -13.58 13.25
N HIS A 170 -19.70 -13.91 14.31
CA HIS A 170 -18.61 -13.10 14.85
C HIS A 170 -17.39 -13.13 13.93
N ILE A 171 -17.07 -14.29 13.35
CA ILE A 171 -15.98 -14.46 12.39
C ILE A 171 -16.31 -13.73 11.07
N VAL A 172 -17.56 -13.82 10.60
CA VAL A 172 -18.02 -13.09 9.42
C VAL A 172 -17.85 -11.57 9.61
N LYS A 173 -18.35 -11.02 10.74
CA LYS A 173 -18.20 -9.59 11.07
C LYS A 173 -16.75 -9.16 11.20
N LEU A 174 -15.88 -10.02 11.71
CA LEU A 174 -14.47 -9.73 11.86
C LEU A 174 -13.77 -9.68 10.49
N VAL A 175 -14.11 -10.59 9.57
CA VAL A 175 -13.62 -10.56 8.19
C VAL A 175 -14.09 -9.30 7.46
N ASP A 176 -15.37 -8.95 7.58
CA ASP A 176 -15.93 -7.74 6.98
C ASP A 176 -15.21 -6.48 7.50
N TRP A 177 -14.96 -6.41 8.83
CA TRP A 177 -14.21 -5.33 9.42
C TRP A 177 -12.76 -5.25 8.90
N ILE A 178 -12.04 -6.38 8.81
CA ILE A 178 -10.66 -6.43 8.28
C ILE A 178 -10.62 -5.86 6.85
N LEU A 179 -11.55 -6.29 6.00
CA LEU A 179 -11.63 -5.85 4.61
C LEU A 179 -11.97 -4.36 4.53
N GLN A 180 -13.04 -3.93 5.20
CA GLN A 180 -13.47 -2.54 5.20
C GLN A 180 -12.37 -1.61 5.73
N PHE A 181 -11.77 -1.96 6.87
CA PHE A 181 -10.71 -1.18 7.49
C PHE A 181 -9.46 -1.10 6.60
N SER A 182 -9.11 -2.18 5.90
CA SER A 182 -7.99 -2.17 4.96
C SER A 182 -8.19 -1.18 3.80
N PHE A 183 -9.40 -1.10 3.24
CA PHE A 183 -9.73 -0.12 2.21
C PHE A 183 -9.69 1.32 2.73
N GLU A 184 -10.26 1.58 3.91
CA GLU A 184 -10.23 2.91 4.53
C GLU A 184 -8.81 3.38 4.83
N GLN A 185 -7.93 2.43 5.16
CA GLN A 185 -6.52 2.70 5.41
C GLN A 185 -5.68 2.79 4.14
N GLY A 186 -6.23 2.49 2.96
CA GLY A 186 -5.49 2.48 1.70
C GLY A 186 -4.37 1.43 1.70
N ALA A 187 -4.64 0.27 2.31
CA ALA A 187 -3.68 -0.82 2.33
C ALA A 187 -3.52 -1.44 0.94
N SER A 188 -2.30 -1.81 0.57
CA SER A 188 -2.03 -2.59 -0.64
C SER A 188 -2.08 -4.09 -0.39
N ASP A 189 -1.70 -4.53 0.82
CA ASP A 189 -1.70 -5.94 1.20
C ASP A 189 -2.16 -6.11 2.66
N ILE A 190 -2.90 -7.18 2.92
CA ILE A 190 -3.34 -7.62 4.25
C ILE A 190 -2.59 -8.92 4.56
N HIS A 191 -1.88 -8.95 5.68
CA HIS A 191 -1.15 -10.12 6.16
C HIS A 191 -1.82 -10.67 7.42
N LEU A 192 -2.22 -11.93 7.38
CA LEU A 192 -2.71 -12.70 8.51
C LEU A 192 -1.66 -13.73 8.89
N GLU A 193 -1.00 -13.52 10.03
CA GLU A 193 0.22 -14.25 10.39
C GLU A 193 0.04 -15.00 11.71
N PRO A 194 -0.03 -16.33 11.71
CA PRO A 194 -0.04 -17.12 12.93
C PRO A 194 1.32 -17.02 13.65
N ARG A 195 1.28 -16.96 14.97
CA ARG A 195 2.40 -17.03 15.90
C ARG A 195 2.09 -18.08 16.96
N LYS A 196 3.07 -18.39 17.82
CA LYS A 196 2.95 -19.43 18.83
C LYS A 196 1.70 -19.22 19.72
N ASP A 197 1.53 -18.03 20.26
CA ASP A 197 0.51 -17.73 21.27
C ASP A 197 -0.62 -16.82 20.74
N ASN A 198 -0.40 -16.15 19.61
CA ASN A 198 -1.35 -15.22 19.01
C ASN A 198 -1.28 -15.20 17.48
N GLY A 199 -2.22 -14.51 16.87
CA GLY A 199 -2.22 -14.19 15.45
C GLY A 199 -2.06 -12.70 15.24
N LYS A 200 -1.22 -12.29 14.27
CA LYS A 200 -1.03 -10.88 13.90
C LYS A 200 -1.73 -10.55 12.60
N ILE A 201 -2.46 -9.44 12.61
CA ILE A 201 -2.95 -8.79 11.39
C ILE A 201 -2.05 -7.60 11.12
N ARG A 202 -1.46 -7.55 9.91
CA ARG A 202 -0.65 -6.42 9.45
C ARG A 202 -1.14 -5.94 8.10
N PHE A 203 -1.14 -4.64 7.90
CA PHE A 203 -1.42 -4.01 6.62
C PHE A 203 -0.14 -3.41 6.04
N ARG A 204 0.01 -3.54 4.73
CA ARG A 204 1.04 -2.78 4.00
C ARG A 204 0.41 -1.50 3.49
N ILE A 205 0.90 -0.36 3.98
CA ILE A 205 0.43 0.97 3.62
C ILE A 205 1.63 1.77 3.13
N ASP A 206 1.53 2.36 1.96
CA ASP A 206 2.64 3.08 1.31
C ASP A 206 3.98 2.31 1.31
N GLY A 207 3.91 0.97 1.13
CA GLY A 207 5.06 0.07 1.07
C GLY A 207 5.57 -0.42 2.44
N VAL A 208 5.08 0.11 3.56
CA VAL A 208 5.50 -0.25 4.93
C VAL A 208 4.45 -1.14 5.60
N LEU A 209 4.91 -2.17 6.35
CA LEU A 209 4.04 -3.05 7.13
C LEU A 209 3.75 -2.46 8.51
N HIS A 210 2.46 -2.29 8.83
CA HIS A 210 1.96 -1.84 10.12
C HIS A 210 1.17 -2.96 10.81
N THR A 211 1.42 -3.19 12.10
CA THR A 211 0.61 -4.11 12.89
C THR A 211 -0.70 -3.43 13.24
N ILE A 212 -1.82 -4.06 12.86
CA ILE A 212 -3.18 -3.53 13.06
C ILE A 212 -3.82 -4.12 14.30
N TYR A 213 -3.71 -5.45 14.44
CA TYR A 213 -4.37 -6.15 15.52
C TYR A 213 -3.65 -7.45 15.89
N ASN A 214 -3.68 -7.80 17.18
CA ASN A 214 -3.27 -9.11 17.68
C ASN A 214 -4.51 -9.84 18.20
N MET A 215 -4.72 -11.07 17.79
CA MET A 215 -5.86 -11.88 18.20
C MET A 215 -5.42 -13.28 18.63
N PRO A 216 -6.28 -14.05 19.33
CA PRO A 216 -6.01 -15.45 19.65
C PRO A 216 -5.74 -16.26 18.38
N ALA A 217 -4.83 -17.23 18.46
CA ALA A 217 -4.47 -18.08 17.32
C ALA A 217 -5.66 -18.86 16.75
N SER A 218 -6.58 -19.32 17.59
CA SER A 218 -7.83 -20.00 17.19
C SER A 218 -8.74 -19.09 16.36
N THR A 219 -8.92 -17.84 16.79
CA THR A 219 -9.72 -16.84 16.07
C THR A 219 -9.09 -16.52 14.70
N LEU A 220 -7.75 -16.35 14.64
CA LEU A 220 -7.07 -16.13 13.37
C LEU A 220 -7.26 -17.31 12.41
N THR A 221 -7.18 -18.54 12.90
CA THR A 221 -7.42 -19.75 12.11
C THR A 221 -8.82 -19.78 11.51
N ALA A 222 -9.84 -19.40 12.29
CA ALA A 222 -11.22 -19.31 11.79
C ALA A 222 -11.39 -18.20 10.74
N VAL A 223 -10.76 -17.04 10.95
CA VAL A 223 -10.73 -15.92 9.97
C VAL A 223 -10.09 -16.39 8.66
N ILE A 224 -8.93 -17.08 8.72
CA ILE A 224 -8.27 -17.61 7.53
C ILE A 224 -9.15 -18.64 6.82
N SER A 225 -9.79 -19.55 7.58
CA SER A 225 -10.72 -20.54 7.01
C SER A 225 -11.90 -19.85 6.29
N ARG A 226 -12.47 -18.79 6.88
CA ARG A 226 -13.53 -17.99 6.24
C ARG A 226 -13.06 -17.34 4.95
N LEU A 227 -11.88 -16.73 4.95
CA LEU A 227 -11.31 -16.12 3.74
C LEU A 227 -10.98 -17.15 2.66
N LYS A 228 -10.55 -18.36 3.04
CA LYS A 228 -10.36 -19.47 2.10
C LYS A 228 -11.69 -19.87 1.44
N ILE A 229 -12.79 -19.95 2.19
CA ILE A 229 -14.14 -20.20 1.64
C ILE A 229 -14.51 -19.12 0.62
N LEU A 230 -14.35 -17.84 1.00
CA LEU A 230 -14.66 -16.71 0.13
C LEU A 230 -13.77 -16.67 -1.13
N GLY A 231 -12.50 -17.06 -1.00
CA GLY A 231 -11.53 -17.17 -2.10
C GLY A 231 -11.61 -18.47 -2.90
N ARG A 232 -12.58 -19.35 -2.59
CA ARG A 232 -12.80 -20.68 -3.23
C ARG A 232 -11.56 -21.59 -3.11
N LEU A 233 -10.85 -21.52 -2.00
CA LEU A 233 -9.71 -22.36 -1.67
C LEU A 233 -10.16 -23.60 -0.87
N ASN A 234 -9.35 -24.66 -0.89
CA ASN A 234 -9.60 -25.86 -0.10
C ASN A 234 -9.27 -25.61 1.39
N VAL A 235 -10.29 -25.51 2.24
CA VAL A 235 -10.16 -25.25 3.67
C VAL A 235 -9.49 -26.41 4.42
N ALA A 236 -9.72 -27.66 3.97
CA ALA A 236 -9.16 -28.85 4.61
C ALA A 236 -7.65 -29.01 4.34
N GLU A 237 -7.15 -28.52 3.18
CA GLU A 237 -5.75 -28.61 2.85
C GLU A 237 -4.99 -27.41 3.47
N LYS A 238 -4.10 -27.70 4.42
CA LYS A 238 -3.30 -26.71 5.17
C LYS A 238 -1.79 -26.91 4.99
N ARG A 239 -1.38 -27.92 4.21
CA ARG A 239 0.02 -28.32 4.05
C ARG A 239 0.66 -27.80 2.76
N LYS A 240 -0.17 -27.31 1.83
CA LYS A 240 0.29 -26.82 0.52
C LYS A 240 -0.11 -25.35 0.35
N PRO A 241 0.73 -24.53 -0.29
CA PRO A 241 0.35 -23.20 -0.72
C PRO A 241 -0.88 -23.28 -1.65
N GLN A 242 -1.75 -22.27 -1.56
CA GLN A 242 -2.92 -22.16 -2.41
C GLN A 242 -3.10 -20.69 -2.81
N ASP A 243 -3.51 -20.46 -4.05
CA ASP A 243 -3.82 -19.14 -4.57
C ASP A 243 -5.29 -19.07 -4.99
N GLY A 244 -5.93 -17.93 -4.70
CA GLY A 244 -7.34 -17.72 -5.00
C GLY A 244 -7.67 -16.26 -5.20
N ARG A 245 -8.95 -15.99 -5.51
CA ARG A 245 -9.44 -14.64 -5.75
C ARG A 245 -10.76 -14.42 -5.01
N LEU A 246 -10.90 -13.24 -4.43
CA LEU A 246 -12.11 -12.79 -3.74
C LEU A 246 -12.61 -11.50 -4.39
N LYS A 247 -13.84 -11.49 -4.86
CA LYS A 247 -14.52 -10.26 -5.31
C LYS A 247 -15.27 -9.64 -4.14
N THR A 248 -15.12 -8.34 -3.96
CA THR A 248 -15.80 -7.58 -2.92
C THR A 248 -16.10 -6.17 -3.39
N ARG A 249 -16.69 -5.34 -2.52
CA ARG A 249 -16.94 -3.92 -2.80
C ARG A 249 -16.21 -3.05 -1.81
N THR A 250 -15.63 -1.98 -2.32
CA THR A 250 -15.04 -0.94 -1.48
C THR A 250 -16.14 -0.20 -0.70
N PRO A 251 -15.81 0.55 0.37
CA PRO A 251 -16.77 1.43 1.06
C PRO A 251 -17.45 2.45 0.15
N LYS A 252 -16.83 2.79 -0.98
CA LYS A 252 -17.39 3.68 -2.02
C LYS A 252 -18.36 2.97 -2.98
N GLY A 253 -18.58 1.65 -2.81
CA GLY A 253 -19.46 0.83 -3.65
C GLY A 253 -18.82 0.30 -4.93
N GLN A 254 -17.55 0.57 -5.19
CA GLN A 254 -16.83 0.06 -6.37
C GLN A 254 -16.48 -1.42 -6.18
N GLU A 255 -16.63 -2.21 -7.23
CA GLU A 255 -16.19 -3.60 -7.23
C GLU A 255 -14.67 -3.67 -7.30
N THR A 256 -14.09 -4.52 -6.47
CA THR A 256 -12.65 -4.78 -6.45
C THR A 256 -12.39 -6.26 -6.26
N GLU A 257 -11.23 -6.71 -6.71
CA GLU A 257 -10.76 -8.07 -6.56
C GLU A 257 -9.56 -8.10 -5.63
N LEU A 258 -9.54 -9.06 -4.70
CA LEU A 258 -8.38 -9.36 -3.86
C LEU A 258 -7.81 -10.71 -4.30
N ARG A 259 -6.50 -10.78 -4.44
CA ARG A 259 -5.78 -12.05 -4.59
C ARG A 259 -5.38 -12.57 -3.23
N LEU A 260 -5.71 -13.83 -2.98
CA LEU A 260 -5.38 -14.54 -1.75
C LEU A 260 -4.25 -15.52 -2.05
N SER A 261 -3.24 -15.53 -1.20
CA SER A 261 -2.20 -16.57 -1.21
C SER A 261 -2.00 -17.10 0.19
N THR A 262 -2.01 -18.44 0.35
CA THR A 262 -1.78 -19.09 1.62
C THR A 262 -0.43 -19.81 1.62
N LEU A 263 0.21 -19.82 2.78
CA LEU A 263 1.51 -20.47 2.97
C LEU A 263 1.50 -21.23 4.30
N PRO A 264 1.79 -22.54 4.31
CA PRO A 264 2.04 -23.30 5.54
C PRO A 264 3.24 -22.73 6.30
N THR A 265 3.08 -22.49 7.59
CA THR A 265 4.16 -22.06 8.49
C THR A 265 4.23 -22.93 9.73
N ALA A 266 5.28 -22.81 10.53
CA ALA A 266 5.46 -23.58 11.76
C ALA A 266 4.32 -23.43 12.78
N PHE A 267 3.59 -22.30 12.74
CA PHE A 267 2.52 -21.99 13.70
C PHE A 267 1.11 -22.02 13.08
N GLY A 268 0.98 -22.52 11.87
CA GLY A 268 -0.28 -22.59 11.13
C GLY A 268 -0.17 -21.96 9.76
N GLU A 269 -1.30 -21.81 9.09
CA GLU A 269 -1.37 -21.28 7.74
C GLU A 269 -1.36 -19.74 7.77
N LYS A 270 -0.38 -19.11 7.11
CA LYS A 270 -0.34 -17.68 6.85
C LYS A 270 -1.19 -17.39 5.62
N LEU A 271 -1.91 -16.26 5.61
CA LEU A 271 -2.64 -15.78 4.45
C LEU A 271 -2.24 -14.34 4.15
N VAL A 272 -2.02 -14.06 2.87
CA VAL A 272 -1.79 -12.70 2.35
C VAL A 272 -2.88 -12.39 1.33
N MET A 273 -3.50 -11.23 1.46
CA MET A 273 -4.43 -10.70 0.46
C MET A 273 -3.85 -9.45 -0.16
N ARG A 274 -3.69 -9.42 -1.48
CA ARG A 274 -3.33 -8.23 -2.23
C ARG A 274 -4.59 -7.55 -2.73
N ILE A 275 -4.69 -6.26 -2.43
CA ILE A 275 -5.81 -5.41 -2.85
C ILE A 275 -5.45 -4.78 -4.19
N PHE A 276 -6.31 -4.94 -5.18
CA PHE A 276 -6.20 -4.25 -6.46
C PHE A 276 -7.02 -2.97 -6.40
N ASP A 277 -6.36 -1.84 -6.58
CA ASP A 277 -7.01 -0.54 -6.67
C ASP A 277 -7.19 -0.17 -8.15
N PRO A 278 -8.42 -0.23 -8.68
CA PRO A 278 -8.67 0.12 -10.08
C PRO A 278 -8.36 1.59 -10.38
N GLU A 279 -8.38 2.49 -9.39
CA GLU A 279 -8.05 3.91 -9.59
C GLU A 279 -6.54 4.12 -9.90
N VAL A 280 -5.68 3.18 -9.51
CA VAL A 280 -4.22 3.27 -9.77
C VAL A 280 -3.89 3.23 -11.26
N LEU A 281 -4.69 2.53 -12.07
CA LEU A 281 -4.48 2.41 -13.52
C LEU A 281 -5.04 3.58 -14.32
N VAL A 282 -5.83 4.43 -13.72
CA VAL A 282 -6.43 5.61 -14.37
C VAL A 282 -5.55 6.85 -14.20
N ARG A 283 -4.40 6.72 -13.54
CA ARG A 283 -3.51 7.85 -13.29
C ARG A 283 -2.86 8.35 -14.56
N SER A 284 -2.87 9.68 -14.73
CA SER A 284 -2.11 10.32 -15.79
C SER A 284 -0.60 10.18 -15.53
N PHE A 285 0.22 10.31 -16.57
CA PHE A 285 1.68 10.29 -16.39
C PHE A 285 2.17 11.37 -15.41
N GLN A 286 1.53 12.56 -15.41
CA GLN A 286 1.85 13.63 -14.47
C GLN A 286 1.59 13.18 -13.01
N GLN A 287 0.49 12.47 -12.76
CA GLN A 287 0.19 11.93 -11.41
C GLN A 287 1.14 10.79 -11.01
N LEU A 288 1.75 10.11 -11.98
CA LEU A 288 2.81 9.14 -11.73
C LEU A 288 4.16 9.81 -11.48
N GLY A 289 4.30 11.10 -11.79
CA GLY A 289 5.51 11.88 -11.60
C GLY A 289 6.38 12.01 -12.86
N PHE A 290 5.82 11.72 -14.05
CA PHE A 290 6.47 12.02 -15.32
C PHE A 290 6.33 13.51 -15.60
N GLU A 291 7.43 14.21 -15.74
CA GLU A 291 7.48 15.66 -15.91
C GLU A 291 8.49 16.05 -17.00
N GLY A 292 8.26 17.20 -17.64
CA GLY A 292 9.21 17.84 -18.55
C GLY A 292 9.73 16.92 -19.65
N ARG A 293 11.06 16.82 -19.75
CA ARG A 293 11.75 16.05 -20.79
C ARG A 293 11.36 14.55 -20.76
N LEU A 294 11.20 13.98 -19.56
CA LEU A 294 10.83 12.57 -19.41
C LEU A 294 9.48 12.28 -20.05
N LEU A 295 8.46 13.11 -19.74
CA LEU A 295 7.11 12.93 -20.28
C LEU A 295 7.09 12.97 -21.79
N ASN A 296 7.72 13.99 -22.38
CA ASN A 296 7.75 14.16 -23.84
C ASN A 296 8.46 12.99 -24.53
N ALA A 297 9.64 12.62 -24.02
CA ALA A 297 10.43 11.53 -24.60
C ALA A 297 9.75 10.16 -24.44
N TRP A 298 9.04 9.94 -23.33
CA TRP A 298 8.24 8.72 -23.14
C TRP A 298 7.08 8.65 -24.13
N GLN A 299 6.34 9.76 -24.30
CA GLN A 299 5.24 9.83 -25.25
C GLN A 299 5.72 9.63 -26.69
N GLU A 300 6.82 10.25 -27.07
CA GLU A 300 7.43 10.06 -28.39
C GLU A 300 7.83 8.58 -28.62
N MET A 301 8.49 7.97 -27.63
CA MET A 301 8.94 6.58 -27.74
C MET A 301 7.77 5.60 -27.83
N THR A 302 6.67 5.83 -27.13
CA THR A 302 5.48 4.97 -27.18
C THR A 302 4.67 5.11 -28.47
N GLN A 303 4.97 6.09 -29.32
CA GLN A 303 4.35 6.26 -30.65
C GLN A 303 5.10 5.51 -31.75
N HIS A 304 6.24 4.87 -31.45
CA HIS A 304 6.91 4.03 -32.44
C HIS A 304 6.04 2.86 -32.88
N SER A 305 6.08 2.53 -34.17
CA SER A 305 5.32 1.41 -34.73
C SER A 305 5.88 0.05 -34.32
N HIS A 306 7.16 -0.04 -33.98
CA HIS A 306 7.85 -1.29 -33.64
C HIS A 306 9.07 -1.02 -32.77
N GLY A 307 9.53 -2.05 -32.07
CA GLY A 307 10.66 -2.01 -31.17
C GLY A 307 10.26 -2.44 -29.74
N ILE A 308 11.20 -2.40 -28.81
CA ILE A 308 10.99 -2.83 -27.42
C ILE A 308 11.22 -1.68 -26.46
N ILE A 309 10.26 -1.45 -25.57
CA ILE A 309 10.36 -0.55 -24.44
C ILE A 309 10.41 -1.39 -23.16
N LEU A 310 11.45 -1.20 -22.35
CA LEU A 310 11.64 -1.93 -21.10
C LEU A 310 11.40 -1.04 -19.90
N VAL A 311 10.62 -1.55 -18.94
CA VAL A 311 10.48 -0.93 -17.61
C VAL A 311 11.11 -1.85 -16.58
N THR A 312 12.09 -1.36 -15.83
CA THR A 312 12.84 -2.18 -14.88
C THR A 312 12.76 -1.67 -13.46
N GLY A 313 13.01 -2.55 -12.51
CA GLY A 313 13.01 -2.26 -11.07
C GLY A 313 12.56 -3.46 -10.24
N PRO A 314 12.69 -3.41 -8.91
CA PRO A 314 12.25 -4.47 -8.03
C PRO A 314 10.73 -4.63 -8.01
N THR A 315 10.27 -5.68 -7.35
CA THR A 315 8.83 -5.86 -7.08
C THR A 315 8.30 -4.69 -6.27
N GLY A 316 7.13 -4.18 -6.66
CA GLY A 316 6.49 -3.03 -6.00
C GLY A 316 7.02 -1.66 -6.40
N SER A 317 7.90 -1.56 -7.42
CA SER A 317 8.36 -0.27 -7.95
C SER A 317 7.35 0.44 -8.87
N GLY A 318 6.20 -0.17 -9.16
CA GLY A 318 5.14 0.41 -9.98
C GLY A 318 5.26 0.15 -11.49
N LYS A 319 6.09 -0.81 -11.92
CA LYS A 319 6.28 -1.16 -13.35
C LYS A 319 4.97 -1.44 -14.07
N THR A 320 4.15 -2.32 -13.52
CA THR A 320 2.84 -2.68 -14.08
C THR A 320 1.94 -1.46 -14.24
N THR A 321 1.90 -0.57 -13.25
CA THR A 321 1.13 0.68 -13.32
C THR A 321 1.58 1.55 -14.50
N THR A 322 2.89 1.72 -14.66
CA THR A 322 3.45 2.51 -15.78
C THR A 322 3.11 1.89 -17.13
N LEU A 323 3.25 0.56 -17.27
CA LEU A 323 2.89 -0.14 -18.50
C LEU A 323 1.39 -0.04 -18.82
N TYR A 324 0.53 -0.31 -17.84
CA TYR A 324 -0.92 -0.21 -18.04
C TYR A 324 -1.37 1.23 -18.37
N SER A 325 -0.82 2.23 -17.67
CA SER A 325 -1.10 3.64 -18.00
C SER A 325 -0.66 3.99 -19.42
N SER A 326 0.47 3.44 -19.89
CA SER A 326 0.95 3.62 -21.26
C SER A 326 0.03 2.94 -22.27
N LEU A 327 -0.27 1.66 -22.04
CA LEU A 327 -1.15 0.88 -22.94
C LEU A 327 -2.55 1.48 -23.02
N LYS A 328 -3.09 1.97 -21.92
CA LYS A 328 -4.42 2.58 -21.89
C LYS A 328 -4.51 3.86 -22.72
N GLN A 329 -3.43 4.63 -22.79
CA GLN A 329 -3.36 5.80 -23.66
C GLN A 329 -3.20 5.44 -25.15
N LEU A 330 -2.58 4.28 -25.43
CA LEU A 330 -2.35 3.80 -26.79
C LEU A 330 -3.54 2.98 -27.34
N ALA A 331 -4.32 2.35 -26.44
CA ALA A 331 -5.48 1.56 -26.80
C ALA A 331 -6.62 2.43 -27.33
N THR A 332 -6.70 2.56 -28.63
CA THR A 332 -7.81 3.19 -29.36
C THR A 332 -8.63 2.12 -30.09
N GLU A 333 -9.75 2.49 -30.70
CA GLU A 333 -10.56 1.57 -31.51
C GLU A 333 -9.79 1.04 -32.74
N GLN A 334 -8.67 1.66 -33.11
CA GLN A 334 -7.86 1.32 -34.27
C GLN A 334 -6.58 0.54 -33.89
N VAL A 335 -6.33 0.29 -32.60
CA VAL A 335 -5.09 -0.32 -32.10
C VAL A 335 -5.41 -1.59 -31.33
N ASN A 336 -4.90 -2.72 -31.82
CA ASN A 336 -5.04 -4.01 -31.16
C ASN A 336 -3.95 -4.20 -30.12
N VAL A 337 -4.28 -4.02 -28.84
CA VAL A 337 -3.39 -4.23 -27.69
C VAL A 337 -3.59 -5.64 -27.15
N CYS A 338 -2.52 -6.45 -27.20
CA CYS A 338 -2.49 -7.80 -26.66
C CYS A 338 -1.51 -7.90 -25.49
N THR A 339 -1.87 -8.63 -24.43
CA THR A 339 -0.98 -8.84 -23.28
C THR A 339 -0.82 -10.31 -22.94
N ILE A 340 0.34 -10.69 -22.39
CA ILE A 340 0.55 -11.96 -21.70
C ILE A 340 1.14 -11.71 -20.32
N GLU A 341 0.52 -12.25 -19.27
CA GLU A 341 0.79 -11.91 -17.87
C GLU A 341 0.78 -13.16 -16.97
N ASP A 342 1.54 -13.11 -15.87
CA ASP A 342 1.59 -14.19 -14.88
C ASP A 342 1.47 -13.66 -13.43
N PRO A 343 0.24 -13.59 -12.92
CA PRO A 343 -1.05 -13.61 -13.61
C PRO A 343 -1.47 -12.21 -14.10
N ILE A 344 -2.60 -12.10 -14.82
CA ILE A 344 -3.20 -10.80 -15.17
C ILE A 344 -3.44 -10.00 -13.89
N GLU A 345 -2.81 -8.81 -13.80
CA GLU A 345 -2.92 -7.98 -12.60
C GLU A 345 -4.29 -7.32 -12.48
N MET A 346 -4.85 -6.83 -13.58
CA MET A 346 -6.18 -6.25 -13.65
C MET A 346 -6.80 -6.49 -15.02
N LEU A 347 -8.10 -6.76 -15.02
CA LEU A 347 -8.86 -6.87 -16.26
C LEU A 347 -9.13 -5.47 -16.83
N GLU A 348 -8.67 -5.23 -18.06
CA GLU A 348 -8.91 -4.00 -18.80
C GLU A 348 -9.67 -4.32 -20.09
N PRO A 349 -10.94 -3.87 -20.22
CA PRO A 349 -11.77 -4.24 -21.35
C PRO A 349 -11.22 -3.85 -22.74
N SER A 350 -10.32 -2.86 -22.80
CA SER A 350 -9.68 -2.42 -24.04
C SER A 350 -8.48 -3.25 -24.46
N PHE A 351 -8.09 -4.31 -23.67
CA PHE A 351 -6.96 -5.17 -23.98
C PHE A 351 -7.41 -6.61 -24.24
N ASN A 352 -6.69 -7.31 -25.10
CA ASN A 352 -6.79 -8.75 -25.29
C ASN A 352 -5.77 -9.43 -24.37
N GLN A 353 -6.20 -9.81 -23.15
CA GLN A 353 -5.33 -10.27 -22.08
C GLN A 353 -5.27 -11.78 -22.00
N MET A 354 -4.07 -12.35 -22.16
CA MET A 354 -3.78 -13.78 -21.98
C MET A 354 -3.07 -13.98 -20.65
N GLN A 355 -3.47 -15.01 -19.91
CA GLN A 355 -2.78 -15.41 -18.68
C GLN A 355 -1.94 -16.65 -18.92
N VAL A 356 -0.69 -16.66 -18.42
CA VAL A 356 0.17 -17.83 -18.33
C VAL A 356 -0.57 -18.95 -17.57
N ASN A 357 -0.47 -20.17 -18.06
CA ASN A 357 -1.09 -21.35 -17.45
C ASN A 357 -0.12 -22.54 -17.47
N HIS A 358 0.62 -22.71 -16.41
CA HIS A 358 1.58 -23.82 -16.25
C HIS A 358 0.92 -25.21 -16.27
N GLY A 359 -0.39 -25.31 -16.00
CA GLY A 359 -1.12 -26.58 -16.00
C GLY A 359 -1.31 -27.18 -17.40
N ILE A 360 -1.14 -26.37 -18.44
CA ILE A 360 -1.23 -26.76 -19.85
C ILE A 360 0.02 -26.35 -20.64
N ASP A 361 1.14 -26.12 -19.96
CA ASP A 361 2.44 -25.73 -20.53
C ASP A 361 2.39 -24.41 -21.36
N LEU A 362 1.43 -23.51 -21.06
CA LEU A 362 1.36 -22.20 -21.69
C LEU A 362 2.20 -21.20 -20.90
N GLY A 363 3.46 -21.00 -21.35
CA GLY A 363 4.41 -20.03 -20.80
C GLY A 363 4.38 -18.68 -21.55
N PHE A 364 5.27 -17.77 -21.15
CA PHE A 364 5.40 -16.45 -21.78
C PHE A 364 5.80 -16.57 -23.27
N ALA A 365 6.80 -17.40 -23.60
CA ALA A 365 7.29 -17.57 -24.97
C ALA A 365 6.20 -18.10 -25.90
N ASP A 366 5.43 -19.13 -25.46
CA ASP A 366 4.33 -19.70 -26.23
C ASP A 366 3.19 -18.71 -26.40
N GLY A 367 2.92 -17.93 -25.35
CA GLY A 367 1.94 -16.86 -25.40
C GLY A 367 2.29 -15.79 -26.41
N VAL A 368 3.51 -15.24 -26.40
CA VAL A 368 3.95 -14.25 -27.40
C VAL A 368 3.83 -14.82 -28.82
N ARG A 369 4.27 -16.08 -29.03
CA ARG A 369 4.13 -16.76 -30.32
C ARG A 369 2.68 -16.87 -30.77
N ALA A 370 1.75 -17.09 -29.86
CA ALA A 370 0.31 -17.12 -30.15
C ALA A 370 -0.23 -15.72 -30.46
N LEU A 371 0.16 -14.71 -29.67
CA LEU A 371 -0.28 -13.33 -29.87
C LEU A 371 0.15 -12.75 -31.22
N MET A 372 1.37 -13.04 -31.70
CA MET A 372 1.82 -12.60 -33.02
C MET A 372 0.93 -13.07 -34.19
N ARG A 373 0.04 -14.02 -33.97
CA ARG A 373 -0.94 -14.49 -34.99
C ARG A 373 -2.33 -13.91 -34.79
N GLN A 374 -2.49 -12.96 -33.85
CA GLN A 374 -3.76 -12.31 -33.54
C GLN A 374 -3.82 -10.87 -34.09
N ASP A 375 -2.99 -10.54 -35.07
CA ASP A 375 -2.89 -9.22 -35.70
C ASP A 375 -2.72 -8.08 -34.65
N PRO A 376 -1.73 -8.20 -33.73
CA PRO A 376 -1.52 -7.18 -32.71
C PRO A 376 -0.71 -6.01 -33.25
N ASP A 377 -1.04 -4.79 -32.83
CA ASP A 377 -0.17 -3.61 -33.02
C ASP A 377 0.82 -3.50 -31.87
N ILE A 378 0.33 -3.78 -30.65
CA ILE A 378 1.11 -3.66 -29.41
C ILE A 378 1.02 -4.97 -28.62
N ILE A 379 2.18 -5.48 -28.21
CA ILE A 379 2.28 -6.66 -27.36
C ILE A 379 2.91 -6.27 -26.01
N MET A 380 2.22 -6.51 -24.91
CA MET A 380 2.83 -6.42 -23.59
C MET A 380 3.18 -7.83 -23.08
N VAL A 381 4.44 -8.03 -22.78
CA VAL A 381 4.96 -9.22 -22.10
C VAL A 381 5.20 -8.86 -20.64
N GLY A 382 4.46 -9.47 -19.72
CA GLY A 382 4.50 -9.11 -18.30
C GLY A 382 5.91 -8.99 -17.74
N GLU A 383 6.76 -9.95 -18.05
CA GLU A 383 8.19 -9.90 -17.74
C GLU A 383 9.01 -10.84 -18.63
N ILE A 384 10.30 -10.53 -18.77
CA ILE A 384 11.30 -11.37 -19.45
C ILE A 384 12.21 -11.99 -18.37
N ARG A 385 12.09 -13.31 -18.16
CA ARG A 385 12.90 -14.06 -17.18
C ARG A 385 13.92 -14.97 -17.81
N ASP A 386 13.68 -15.45 -19.02
CA ASP A 386 14.44 -16.49 -19.71
C ASP A 386 14.73 -16.10 -21.16
N GLN A 387 15.62 -16.89 -21.78
CA GLN A 387 16.07 -16.67 -23.14
C GLN A 387 14.96 -16.82 -24.18
N ASP A 388 14.05 -17.79 -23.99
CA ASP A 388 12.99 -18.06 -24.96
C ASP A 388 12.00 -16.90 -25.02
N THR A 389 11.61 -16.38 -23.88
CA THR A 389 10.75 -15.18 -23.78
C THR A 389 11.45 -13.96 -24.39
N ALA A 390 12.75 -13.75 -24.12
CA ALA A 390 13.53 -12.66 -24.69
C ALA A 390 13.59 -12.74 -26.21
N ASN A 391 13.88 -13.92 -26.76
CA ASN A 391 13.93 -14.15 -28.21
C ASN A 391 12.57 -13.91 -28.88
N MET A 392 11.48 -14.33 -28.24
CA MET A 392 10.13 -14.10 -28.78
C MET A 392 9.76 -12.62 -28.78
N ALA A 393 10.09 -11.87 -27.71
CA ALA A 393 9.87 -10.42 -27.66
C ALA A 393 10.67 -9.68 -28.75
N ILE A 394 11.93 -10.07 -28.98
CA ILE A 394 12.78 -9.53 -30.04
C ILE A 394 12.19 -9.84 -31.40
N GLN A 395 11.78 -11.08 -31.65
CA GLN A 395 11.18 -11.49 -32.92
C GLN A 395 9.90 -10.68 -33.21
N ALA A 396 9.05 -10.48 -32.21
CA ALA A 396 7.85 -9.65 -32.33
C ALA A 396 8.22 -8.20 -32.72
N ALA A 397 9.25 -7.61 -32.11
CA ALA A 397 9.72 -6.28 -32.45
C ALA A 397 10.30 -6.19 -33.86
N LEU A 398 11.08 -7.20 -34.30
CA LEU A 398 11.64 -7.26 -35.65
C LEU A 398 10.58 -7.46 -36.75
N THR A 399 9.45 -8.07 -36.40
CA THR A 399 8.32 -8.30 -37.30
C THR A 399 7.31 -7.16 -37.34
N GLY A 400 7.61 -6.01 -36.69
CA GLY A 400 6.82 -4.79 -36.83
C GLY A 400 5.89 -4.44 -35.67
N HIS A 401 6.03 -5.10 -34.51
CA HIS A 401 5.17 -4.85 -33.34
C HIS A 401 5.88 -3.96 -32.32
N LEU A 402 5.14 -3.09 -31.65
CA LEU A 402 5.62 -2.41 -30.45
C LEU A 402 5.48 -3.35 -29.24
N VAL A 403 6.62 -3.67 -28.63
CA VAL A 403 6.67 -4.57 -27.47
C VAL A 403 6.98 -3.78 -26.20
N LEU A 404 6.14 -3.91 -25.17
CA LEU A 404 6.40 -3.39 -23.84
C LEU A 404 6.65 -4.56 -22.88
N SER A 405 7.72 -4.48 -22.07
CA SER A 405 7.99 -5.56 -21.12
C SER A 405 8.69 -5.05 -19.87
N THR A 406 8.84 -5.95 -18.87
CA THR A 406 9.58 -5.66 -17.65
C THR A 406 10.78 -6.55 -17.45
N LEU A 407 11.77 -5.99 -16.75
CA LEU A 407 12.94 -6.70 -16.23
C LEU A 407 13.10 -6.41 -14.72
N HIS A 408 13.97 -7.20 -14.09
CA HIS A 408 14.36 -7.00 -12.69
C HIS A 408 15.83 -6.61 -12.62
N THR A 409 16.16 -5.35 -12.94
CA THR A 409 17.50 -4.76 -12.79
C THR A 409 17.44 -3.51 -11.93
N ASN A 410 18.58 -3.05 -11.43
CA ASN A 410 18.65 -1.92 -10.51
C ASN A 410 18.66 -0.56 -11.20
N ASP A 411 19.19 -0.48 -12.42
CA ASP A 411 19.30 0.72 -13.23
C ASP A 411 18.98 0.40 -14.71
N ALA A 412 18.87 1.42 -15.54
CA ALA A 412 18.52 1.26 -16.95
C ALA A 412 19.66 0.61 -17.76
N PRO A 413 20.93 1.00 -17.63
CA PRO A 413 22.04 0.35 -18.34
C PRO A 413 22.16 -1.15 -18.06
N SER A 414 21.98 -1.57 -16.81
CA SER A 414 22.06 -3.00 -16.42
C SER A 414 20.98 -3.87 -17.08
N SER A 415 19.92 -3.27 -17.63
CA SER A 415 18.92 -4.03 -18.38
C SER A 415 19.46 -4.57 -19.70
N LEU A 416 20.35 -3.85 -20.34
CA LEU A 416 20.99 -4.29 -21.58
C LEU A 416 21.92 -5.48 -21.31
N THR A 417 22.77 -5.37 -20.26
CA THR A 417 23.62 -6.46 -19.83
C THR A 417 22.80 -7.70 -19.44
N ARG A 418 21.67 -7.48 -18.76
CA ARG A 418 20.77 -8.57 -18.37
C ARG A 418 20.21 -9.34 -19.58
N LEU A 419 19.88 -8.65 -20.67
CA LEU A 419 19.48 -9.33 -21.91
C LEU A 419 20.60 -10.17 -22.50
N HIS A 420 21.86 -9.66 -22.48
CA HIS A 420 23.02 -10.42 -22.93
C HIS A 420 23.25 -11.66 -22.04
N ASP A 421 23.12 -11.54 -20.70
CA ASP A 421 23.19 -12.67 -19.76
C ASP A 421 22.11 -13.73 -20.03
N LEU A 422 20.96 -13.33 -20.54
CA LEU A 422 19.89 -14.24 -20.98
C LEU A 422 20.17 -14.87 -22.35
N GLY A 423 21.32 -14.59 -22.98
CA GLY A 423 21.73 -15.16 -24.26
C GLY A 423 21.27 -14.39 -25.50
N VAL A 424 20.75 -13.17 -25.32
CA VAL A 424 20.40 -12.30 -26.46
C VAL A 424 21.67 -11.73 -27.07
N GLN A 425 21.77 -11.83 -28.37
CA GLN A 425 22.93 -11.30 -29.10
C GLN A 425 22.93 -9.76 -29.07
N PRO A 426 24.10 -9.10 -28.87
CA PRO A 426 24.20 -7.64 -28.81
C PRO A 426 23.61 -6.88 -30.00
N PHE A 427 23.78 -7.40 -31.19
CA PHE A 427 23.23 -6.75 -32.41
C PHE A 427 21.69 -6.77 -32.43
N LEU A 428 21.04 -7.80 -31.86
CA LEU A 428 19.58 -7.87 -31.75
C LEU A 428 19.06 -6.86 -30.71
N THR A 429 19.73 -6.76 -29.56
CA THR A 429 19.43 -5.74 -28.54
C THR A 429 19.55 -4.33 -29.12
N SER A 430 20.64 -4.05 -29.85
CA SER A 430 20.86 -2.78 -30.52
C SER A 430 19.79 -2.45 -31.58
N ALA A 431 19.34 -3.45 -32.31
CA ALA A 431 18.34 -3.27 -33.37
C ALA A 431 16.94 -3.02 -32.85
N THR A 432 16.58 -3.62 -31.70
CA THR A 432 15.18 -3.68 -31.25
C THR A 432 14.86 -2.78 -30.06
N ILE A 433 15.81 -2.49 -29.15
CA ILE A 433 15.50 -1.71 -27.95
C ILE A 433 15.40 -0.22 -28.30
N LEU A 434 14.25 0.39 -28.00
CA LEU A 434 14.00 1.82 -28.13
C LEU A 434 14.46 2.59 -26.91
N GLY A 435 14.22 2.05 -25.73
CA GLY A 435 14.64 2.66 -24.47
C GLY A 435 14.32 1.82 -23.26
N VAL A 436 14.91 2.21 -22.16
CA VAL A 436 14.76 1.55 -20.85
C VAL A 436 14.41 2.60 -19.79
N LEU A 437 13.40 2.31 -18.98
CA LEU A 437 12.98 3.11 -17.84
C LEU A 437 13.22 2.32 -16.55
N ALA A 438 14.23 2.69 -15.78
CA ALA A 438 14.34 2.17 -14.41
C ALA A 438 13.48 2.99 -13.46
N GLN A 439 12.80 2.30 -12.54
CA GLN A 439 11.78 2.91 -11.70
C GLN A 439 11.86 2.45 -10.24
N ARG A 440 11.67 3.40 -9.32
CA ARG A 440 11.48 3.19 -7.89
C ARG A 440 10.30 4.04 -7.41
N LEU A 441 9.73 3.70 -6.26
CA LEU A 441 8.71 4.50 -5.58
C LEU A 441 9.25 4.98 -4.24
N VAL A 442 9.15 6.28 -4.00
CA VAL A 442 9.41 6.91 -2.70
C VAL A 442 8.12 7.42 -2.09
N ARG A 443 8.03 7.44 -0.76
CA ARG A 443 6.88 8.02 -0.07
C ARG A 443 6.90 9.54 -0.22
N THR A 444 5.74 10.12 -0.43
CA THR A 444 5.57 11.57 -0.55
C THR A 444 5.34 12.17 0.82
N LEU A 445 6.03 13.27 1.13
CA LEU A 445 5.80 14.03 2.35
C LEU A 445 4.34 14.48 2.46
N CYS A 446 3.79 14.38 3.65
CA CYS A 446 2.44 14.84 3.92
C CYS A 446 2.36 16.36 3.79
N PRO A 447 1.52 16.92 2.91
CA PRO A 447 1.43 18.37 2.69
C PRO A 447 0.91 19.13 3.91
N HIS A 448 0.25 18.44 4.86
CA HIS A 448 -0.36 19.04 6.03
C HIS A 448 0.59 19.20 7.22
N CYS A 449 1.69 18.44 7.26
CA CYS A 449 2.56 18.42 8.43
C CYS A 449 4.05 18.39 8.11
N LYS A 450 4.44 18.51 6.84
CA LYS A 450 5.86 18.67 6.53
C LYS A 450 6.36 20.02 7.04
N GLU A 451 7.53 20.04 7.64
CA GLU A 451 8.19 21.22 8.15
C GLU A 451 9.56 21.40 7.51
N GLU A 452 10.05 22.61 7.53
CA GLU A 452 11.43 22.88 7.10
C GLU A 452 12.41 22.17 8.03
N GLY A 453 13.43 21.58 7.45
CA GLY A 453 14.45 20.81 8.15
C GLY A 453 15.84 21.14 7.65
N GLN A 454 16.83 20.59 8.32
CA GLN A 454 18.23 20.69 7.92
C GLN A 454 18.62 19.47 7.11
N ILE A 455 19.48 19.67 6.12
CA ILE A 455 20.04 18.59 5.32
C ILE A 455 21.33 18.09 5.96
N ASN A 456 21.57 16.80 5.90
CA ASN A 456 22.86 16.22 6.21
C ASN A 456 23.75 16.35 4.95
N GLU A 457 24.69 17.31 4.98
CA GLU A 457 25.56 17.63 3.85
C GLU A 457 26.35 16.42 3.37
N HIS A 458 26.91 15.63 4.27
CA HIS A 458 27.67 14.41 3.91
C HIS A 458 26.79 13.38 3.18
N GLN A 459 25.54 13.19 3.63
CA GLN A 459 24.61 12.29 2.94
C GLN A 459 24.17 12.86 1.58
N TRP A 460 24.05 14.20 1.49
CA TRP A 460 23.75 14.87 0.23
C TRP A 460 24.87 14.71 -0.78
N GLU A 461 26.10 15.01 -0.39
CA GLU A 461 27.29 14.82 -1.23
C GLU A 461 27.42 13.37 -1.71
N HIS A 462 27.15 12.40 -0.83
CA HIS A 462 27.17 10.99 -1.20
C HIS A 462 26.04 10.63 -2.19
N LEU A 463 24.82 11.16 -2.02
CA LEU A 463 23.72 10.96 -2.96
C LEU A 463 24.01 11.59 -4.32
N THR A 464 24.61 12.78 -4.34
CA THR A 464 24.87 13.56 -5.56
C THR A 464 26.27 13.33 -6.13
N PHE A 465 27.04 12.41 -5.57
CA PHE A 465 28.40 12.10 -6.01
C PHE A 465 28.49 12.03 -7.54
N ASP A 466 29.55 12.66 -8.09
CA ASP A 466 29.82 12.73 -9.53
C ASP A 466 28.80 13.57 -10.36
N TYR A 467 27.94 14.35 -9.66
CA TYR A 467 27.03 15.35 -10.24
C TYR A 467 27.17 16.68 -9.53
N ILE A 468 27.21 17.78 -10.27
CA ILE A 468 27.27 19.10 -9.69
C ILE A 468 25.87 19.51 -9.27
N MET A 469 25.57 19.34 -7.98
CA MET A 469 24.30 19.78 -7.36
C MET A 469 24.64 20.52 -6.05
N GLU A 470 24.19 21.77 -5.98
CA GLU A 470 24.34 22.55 -4.76
C GLU A 470 23.53 21.96 -3.61
N VAL A 471 24.03 22.10 -2.39
CA VAL A 471 23.28 21.73 -1.19
C VAL A 471 22.07 22.66 -1.09
N PRO A 472 20.84 22.15 -1.04
CA PRO A 472 19.67 23.01 -0.98
C PRO A 472 19.59 23.76 0.35
N ASN A 473 19.28 25.04 0.30
CA ASN A 473 19.12 25.88 1.49
C ASN A 473 17.92 25.44 2.36
N THR A 474 16.90 24.86 1.75
CA THR A 474 15.68 24.41 2.44
C THR A 474 15.33 23.02 1.98
N VAL A 475 15.16 22.10 2.92
CA VAL A 475 14.58 20.78 2.73
C VAL A 475 13.41 20.62 3.69
N TYR A 476 12.63 19.56 3.48
CA TYR A 476 11.49 19.28 4.33
C TYR A 476 11.66 17.93 5.03
N GLN A 477 11.20 17.86 6.27
CA GLN A 477 11.20 16.66 7.10
C GLN A 477 9.78 16.15 7.37
N ALA A 478 9.68 14.85 7.65
CA ALA A 478 8.45 14.20 7.99
C ALA A 478 8.15 14.34 9.48
N VAL A 479 7.09 15.06 9.84
CA VAL A 479 6.71 15.27 11.25
C VAL A 479 5.64 14.27 11.68
N GLY A 480 4.48 14.33 11.09
CA GLY A 480 3.32 13.50 11.42
C GLY A 480 2.09 14.32 11.80
N CYS A 481 0.92 13.87 11.34
CA CYS A 481 -0.39 14.43 11.71
C CYS A 481 -1.48 13.37 11.49
N GLU A 482 -2.72 13.68 11.84
CA GLU A 482 -3.86 12.79 11.62
C GLU A 482 -4.01 12.36 10.16
N VAL A 483 -3.83 13.28 9.21
CA VAL A 483 -4.01 13.03 7.77
C VAL A 483 -3.04 11.99 7.24
N CYS A 484 -1.83 11.92 7.79
CA CYS A 484 -0.80 10.95 7.42
C CYS A 484 -0.62 9.84 8.47
N ARG A 485 -1.50 9.75 9.47
CA ARG A 485 -1.43 8.75 10.56
C ARG A 485 -0.12 8.81 11.33
N ASN A 486 0.34 10.02 11.61
CA ASN A 486 1.61 10.31 12.31
C ASN A 486 2.87 9.75 11.64
N THR A 487 2.78 9.33 10.37
CA THR A 487 3.94 8.82 9.62
C THR A 487 4.78 9.93 9.00
N GLY A 488 4.23 11.13 8.83
CA GLY A 488 4.83 12.22 8.08
C GLY A 488 4.75 12.06 6.56
N TYR A 489 4.23 10.91 6.05
CA TYR A 489 4.14 10.60 4.63
C TYR A 489 2.72 10.26 4.22
N LYS A 490 2.35 10.60 2.98
CA LYS A 490 1.05 10.26 2.39
C LYS A 490 1.16 10.04 0.89
N GLY A 491 0.98 8.80 0.46
CA GLY A 491 1.11 8.39 -0.93
C GLY A 491 2.56 8.16 -1.37
N ARG A 492 2.73 7.89 -2.65
CA ARG A 492 4.02 7.58 -3.27
C ARG A 492 4.16 8.26 -4.61
N ILE A 493 5.40 8.60 -5.01
CA ILE A 493 5.75 9.17 -6.31
C ILE A 493 6.90 8.37 -6.92
N GLY A 494 6.94 8.32 -8.28
CA GLY A 494 8.00 7.64 -8.99
C GLY A 494 9.31 8.41 -9.03
N LEU A 495 10.41 7.67 -8.92
CA LEU A 495 11.74 8.07 -9.34
C LEU A 495 12.06 7.33 -10.62
N TYR A 496 12.58 8.03 -11.61
CA TYR A 496 12.78 7.51 -12.94
C TYR A 496 14.20 7.78 -13.43
N GLU A 497 14.84 6.74 -13.97
CA GLU A 497 16.06 6.81 -14.78
C GLU A 497 15.68 6.36 -16.17
N PHE A 498 15.56 7.30 -17.09
CA PHE A 498 15.11 7.04 -18.44
C PHE A 498 16.26 7.13 -19.43
N MET A 499 16.53 6.05 -20.12
CA MET A 499 17.59 5.89 -21.08
C MET A 499 17.00 5.56 -22.48
N PRO A 500 16.74 6.57 -23.33
CA PRO A 500 16.50 6.33 -24.74
C PRO A 500 17.74 5.72 -25.39
N VAL A 501 17.56 4.73 -26.25
CA VAL A 501 18.70 4.08 -26.92
C VAL A 501 19.03 4.82 -28.20
N SER A 502 19.93 5.79 -28.08
CA SER A 502 20.46 6.62 -29.17
C SER A 502 21.30 5.81 -30.19
N LEU A 503 21.62 6.41 -31.32
CA LEU A 503 22.53 5.80 -32.29
C LEU A 503 23.92 5.50 -31.70
N ALA A 504 24.43 6.37 -30.83
CA ALA A 504 25.72 6.15 -30.18
C ALA A 504 25.66 4.98 -29.20
N LEU A 505 24.59 4.88 -28.41
CA LEU A 505 24.36 3.71 -27.53
C LEU A 505 24.18 2.43 -28.37
N LYS A 506 23.43 2.46 -29.46
CA LYS A 506 23.26 1.31 -30.36
C LYS A 506 24.61 0.79 -30.88
N GLN A 507 25.52 1.69 -31.27
CA GLN A 507 26.86 1.31 -31.70
C GLN A 507 27.66 0.63 -30.59
N GLN A 508 27.63 1.18 -29.37
CA GLN A 508 28.30 0.57 -28.23
C GLN A 508 27.74 -0.81 -27.88
N ILE A 509 26.40 -0.93 -27.83
CA ILE A 509 25.72 -2.21 -27.57
C ILE A 509 26.14 -3.25 -28.62
N SER A 510 26.15 -2.87 -29.91
CA SER A 510 26.55 -3.79 -31.01
C SER A 510 27.99 -4.27 -30.91
N LEU A 511 28.88 -3.48 -30.28
CA LEU A 511 30.28 -3.81 -30.04
C LEU A 511 30.50 -4.55 -28.72
N ASP A 512 29.42 -4.95 -28.04
CA ASP A 512 29.46 -5.63 -26.75
C ASP A 512 30.24 -4.83 -25.68
N ALA A 513 29.97 -3.52 -25.62
CA ALA A 513 30.61 -2.60 -24.69
C ALA A 513 30.31 -2.97 -23.24
N SER A 514 31.28 -2.75 -22.37
CA SER A 514 31.10 -2.99 -20.94
C SER A 514 30.00 -2.09 -20.34
N LEU A 515 29.42 -2.55 -19.22
CA LEU A 515 28.39 -1.79 -18.50
C LEU A 515 28.84 -0.35 -18.17
N ASP A 516 30.12 -0.17 -17.81
CA ASP A 516 30.67 1.14 -17.49
C ASP A 516 30.76 2.06 -18.70
N GLN A 517 31.08 1.52 -19.87
CA GLN A 517 31.07 2.29 -21.13
C GLN A 517 29.65 2.74 -21.48
N ILE A 518 28.65 1.85 -21.33
CA ILE A 518 27.25 2.17 -21.55
C ILE A 518 26.79 3.25 -20.56
N ARG A 519 27.14 3.14 -19.27
CA ARG A 519 26.82 4.16 -18.25
C ARG A 519 27.44 5.52 -18.57
N GLN A 520 28.71 5.53 -18.98
CA GLN A 520 29.41 6.77 -19.36
C GLN A 520 28.74 7.43 -20.57
N GLN A 521 28.34 6.65 -21.56
CA GLN A 521 27.65 7.16 -22.73
C GLN A 521 26.27 7.70 -22.36
N ALA A 522 25.49 6.97 -21.57
CA ALA A 522 24.20 7.40 -21.06
C ALA A 522 24.31 8.72 -20.28
N LYS A 523 25.33 8.85 -19.42
CA LYS A 523 25.63 10.10 -18.68
C LYS A 523 25.95 11.25 -19.61
N LYS A 524 26.76 11.06 -20.67
CA LYS A 524 27.07 12.09 -21.69
C LYS A 524 25.81 12.56 -22.42
N GLU A 525 24.82 11.68 -22.61
CA GLU A 525 23.55 12.00 -23.25
C GLU A 525 22.52 12.61 -22.28
N GLY A 526 22.91 12.82 -21.02
CA GLY A 526 22.10 13.47 -20.00
C GLY A 526 21.08 12.54 -19.34
N VAL A 527 21.32 11.22 -19.35
CA VAL A 527 20.55 10.27 -18.56
C VAL A 527 20.89 10.49 -17.08
N GLU A 528 19.90 10.84 -16.29
CA GLU A 528 20.06 11.05 -14.84
C GLU A 528 19.78 9.73 -14.11
N PRO A 529 20.70 9.23 -13.26
CA PRO A 529 20.44 8.04 -12.45
C PRO A 529 19.36 8.27 -11.39
N LEU A 530 18.75 7.19 -10.93
CA LEU A 530 17.65 7.23 -9.94
C LEU A 530 17.98 8.10 -8.70
N ARG A 531 19.24 8.11 -8.24
CA ARG A 531 19.68 8.90 -7.10
C ARG A 531 19.56 10.42 -7.35
N ILE A 532 19.86 10.87 -8.56
CA ILE A 532 19.73 12.28 -8.96
C ILE A 532 18.26 12.67 -9.15
N ALA A 533 17.46 11.79 -9.74
CA ALA A 533 16.01 11.97 -9.79
C ALA A 533 15.43 12.10 -8.36
N GLY A 534 15.94 11.31 -7.41
CA GLY A 534 15.60 11.42 -5.99
C GLY A 534 16.01 12.75 -5.37
N ALA A 535 17.24 13.19 -5.60
CA ALA A 535 17.73 14.49 -5.13
C ALA A 535 16.86 15.66 -5.61
N ARG A 536 16.41 15.65 -6.88
CA ARG A 536 15.47 16.65 -7.40
C ARG A 536 14.13 16.64 -6.67
N LYS A 537 13.60 15.46 -6.29
CA LYS A 537 12.35 15.38 -5.53
C LYS A 537 12.51 15.83 -4.08
N VAL A 538 13.72 15.70 -3.50
CA VAL A 538 14.06 16.29 -2.18
C VAL A 538 14.09 17.82 -2.27
N ILE A 539 14.77 18.39 -3.27
CA ILE A 539 14.79 19.84 -3.51
C ILE A 539 13.37 20.40 -3.71
N ALA A 540 12.52 19.66 -4.43
CA ALA A 540 11.11 20.03 -4.64
C ALA A 540 10.23 19.88 -3.38
N GLY A 541 10.77 19.41 -2.25
CA GLY A 541 10.05 19.21 -1.00
C GLY A 541 8.94 18.15 -1.09
N LEU A 542 9.11 17.16 -1.98
CA LEU A 542 8.15 16.07 -2.21
C LEU A 542 8.46 14.84 -1.38
N THR A 543 9.73 14.61 -1.03
CA THR A 543 10.19 13.49 -0.22
C THR A 543 11.37 13.90 0.64
N THR A 544 11.89 13.02 1.49
CA THR A 544 13.06 13.28 2.32
C THR A 544 14.30 12.59 1.74
N LEU A 545 15.47 13.05 2.16
CA LEU A 545 16.76 12.47 1.81
C LEU A 545 16.85 11.01 2.29
N GLU A 546 16.42 10.74 3.52
CA GLU A 546 16.43 9.40 4.12
C GLU A 546 15.56 8.42 3.34
N GLU A 547 14.41 8.88 2.84
CA GLU A 547 13.52 8.04 2.05
C GLU A 547 14.15 7.68 0.70
N VAL A 548 14.84 8.63 0.05
CA VAL A 548 15.58 8.36 -1.19
C VAL A 548 16.69 7.35 -0.94
N LEU A 549 17.52 7.57 0.09
CA LEU A 549 18.61 6.66 0.46
C LEU A 549 18.14 5.25 0.82
N ARG A 550 16.94 5.14 1.41
CA ARG A 550 16.32 3.85 1.73
C ARG A 550 15.95 3.03 0.51
N VAL A 551 15.59 3.69 -0.59
CA VAL A 551 14.99 3.05 -1.78
C VAL A 551 15.98 2.91 -2.93
N VAL A 552 16.87 3.86 -3.08
CA VAL A 552 17.88 3.86 -4.15
C VAL A 552 19.21 3.40 -3.57
N PRO A 553 19.74 2.24 -4.00
CA PRO A 553 21.05 1.80 -3.57
C PRO A 553 22.13 2.79 -4.06
N LEU A 554 23.04 3.11 -3.19
CA LEU A 554 24.25 3.86 -3.49
C LEU A 554 25.28 2.82 -3.95
N ASN A 555 25.43 2.63 -5.25
CA ASN A 555 26.45 1.76 -5.85
C ASN A 555 27.70 2.58 -6.13
#